data_1078c9159efe25f4cf201ac873bf78be
#
_entry.id   1078c9159efe25f4cf201ac873bf78be
#
_cell.length_a   1.000
_cell.length_b   1.000
_cell.length_c   1.000
_cell.angle_alpha   90.00
_cell.angle_beta   90.00
_cell.angle_gamma   90.00
#
_symmetry.space_group_name_H-M   'P 1'
#
loop_
_entity.id
_entity.type
_entity.pdbx_description
1 polymer ?
#
loop_
_entity_poly.entity_id
_entity_poly.type
_entity_poly.pdbx_seq_one_letter_code
_entity_poly.pdbx_strand_id
1 'polypeptide(L)'
;MRWNQKVAAAAGLSVLLVVVSACAGAGGAGGGGGGGGGRGDKTINVLMVNNPQMLALQKHAGEFTKESGITVNFTVKPENEMRNQAAQEFANQSGQFDVATLSNFEIPWYSKNNWLWSLDDIQAYKDDKDFNQADIFPSMTESLKGPDGKLYGEPFYGESSFLMYRKDVAQKANVAIKPNPTWDEVQAAAAKLDGAEPGMKGICLRGLPGWGEVFAPLTTVVNTFGGTWFEKDWTPKVNAPEFKEATTFYTDLVKAHGEAGAAQAGFAECLTATTQSKVAMWYDATSAAGSLEAPDSPVKGKMAYVQAPVKLTKSSGWLYTWSWAIEKKTAKQDNAWKFISWASSKKYEELVGAQDGWATVPAGKRISTYQNPEYKKAAGAFAEPTLKAIEAADPTNPGVQPRPTIGIQFVDIPEFPDLGTKVSNDVSAVIAGKKSVDDALNNGQKLAEQVAKKYQGK
;
A
#
# COMPACT_ATOMS: atom_id res chain seq x y z
N MET A 1 33.34 24.04 -49.62
CA MET A 1 34.74 23.60 -49.47
C MET A 1 34.71 22.22 -48.81
N ARG A 2 35.18 21.25 -49.59
CA ARG A 2 35.32 19.82 -49.20
C ARG A 2 36.54 19.68 -48.30
N TRP A 3 36.52 18.80 -47.30
CA TRP A 3 37.57 17.83 -47.06
C TRP A 3 37.09 16.63 -46.26
N ASN A 4 37.24 15.48 -46.95
CA ASN A 4 37.26 14.14 -46.40
C ASN A 4 38.61 13.86 -45.75
N GLN A 5 38.67 13.02 -44.74
CA GLN A 5 39.64 11.91 -44.75
C GLN A 5 39.27 10.81 -43.77
N LYS A 6 39.33 9.60 -44.32
CA LYS A 6 39.24 8.27 -43.74
C LYS A 6 40.54 7.89 -43.05
N VAL A 7 40.50 6.82 -42.27
CA VAL A 7 41.47 5.72 -42.04
C VAL A 7 41.28 5.23 -40.60
N ALA A 8 41.27 4.02 -40.18
CA ALA A 8 41.22 2.67 -40.66
C ALA A 8 41.33 1.76 -39.40
N ALA A 9 40.88 0.58 -39.54
CA ALA A 9 40.75 -0.46 -38.50
C ALA A 9 42.13 -1.00 -38.04
N ALA A 10 42.17 -1.53 -36.79
CA ALA A 10 43.08 -2.64 -36.46
C ALA A 10 42.42 -3.54 -35.37
N ALA A 11 42.22 -4.76 -35.73
CA ALA A 11 41.81 -5.86 -34.88
C ALA A 11 42.97 -6.37 -34.04
N GLY A 12 42.73 -6.77 -32.82
CA GLY A 12 43.66 -7.49 -31.96
C GLY A 12 42.95 -8.57 -31.15
N LEU A 13 42.90 -9.76 -31.69
CA LEU A 13 42.56 -10.99 -30.95
C LEU A 13 43.69 -11.31 -29.99
N SER A 14 43.35 -11.53 -28.72
CA SER A 14 44.24 -12.24 -27.78
C SER A 14 43.45 -13.32 -27.05
N VAL A 15 43.68 -14.53 -27.49
CA VAL A 15 43.27 -15.79 -26.83
C VAL A 15 44.22 -16.05 -25.66
N LEU A 16 43.71 -16.21 -24.46
CA LEU A 16 44.44 -16.78 -23.33
C LEU A 16 43.75 -18.07 -22.87
N LEU A 17 44.42 -19.17 -23.16
CA LEU A 17 44.16 -20.47 -22.56
C LEU A 17 44.49 -20.44 -21.08
N VAL A 18 43.62 -20.95 -20.23
CA VAL A 18 43.97 -21.32 -18.85
C VAL A 18 43.78 -22.83 -18.69
N VAL A 19 44.86 -23.39 -18.25
CA VAL A 19 45.14 -24.82 -18.04
C VAL A 19 44.38 -25.31 -16.81
N VAL A 20 43.70 -26.45 -16.96
CA VAL A 20 43.10 -27.26 -15.88
C VAL A 20 44.22 -28.07 -15.24
N SER A 21 44.40 -27.94 -13.92
CA SER A 21 45.17 -28.86 -13.12
C SER A 21 44.25 -29.61 -12.16
N ALA A 22 44.02 -30.87 -12.47
CA ALA A 22 43.46 -31.85 -11.57
C ALA A 22 44.57 -32.44 -10.69
N CYS A 23 44.35 -32.47 -9.38
CA CYS A 23 45.10 -33.35 -8.49
C CYS A 23 44.12 -34.16 -7.63
N ALA A 24 44.07 -35.44 -7.92
CA ALA A 24 43.47 -36.47 -7.09
C ALA A 24 44.41 -36.82 -5.95
N GLY A 25 43.89 -37.03 -4.77
CA GLY A 25 44.58 -37.57 -3.62
C GLY A 25 43.59 -38.29 -2.70
N ALA A 26 43.72 -39.58 -2.67
CA ALA A 26 42.91 -40.52 -1.90
C ALA A 26 43.43 -40.72 -0.46
N GLY A 27 42.50 -41.03 0.46
CA GLY A 27 42.75 -41.95 1.55
C GLY A 27 42.68 -41.35 2.97
N GLY A 28 41.82 -41.91 3.80
CA GLY A 28 41.91 -41.84 5.25
C GLY A 28 40.58 -41.96 5.97
N ALA A 29 40.16 -43.16 6.29
CA ALA A 29 39.05 -43.45 7.19
C ALA A 29 39.45 -43.15 8.66
N GLY A 30 38.58 -42.52 9.42
CA GLY A 30 38.69 -42.32 10.85
C GLY A 30 37.38 -41.81 11.43
N GLY A 31 36.64 -42.65 12.14
CA GLY A 31 35.40 -42.36 12.77
C GLY A 31 35.55 -41.41 13.95
N GLY A 32 34.51 -40.64 14.21
CA GLY A 32 34.33 -39.81 15.40
C GLY A 32 32.99 -39.09 15.32
N GLY A 33 31.98 -39.62 16.04
CA GLY A 33 30.70 -38.96 16.19
C GLY A 33 30.87 -37.63 16.88
N GLY A 34 30.30 -36.60 16.26
CA GLY A 34 30.10 -35.30 16.82
C GLY A 34 28.85 -34.70 16.22
N GLY A 35 27.77 -34.67 16.97
CA GLY A 35 26.54 -34.03 16.61
C GLY A 35 26.77 -32.54 16.29
N GLY A 36 27.02 -32.25 15.04
CA GLY A 36 26.97 -30.91 14.49
C GLY A 36 25.51 -30.52 14.29
N GLY A 37 24.89 -29.95 15.31
CA GLY A 37 23.67 -29.19 15.12
C GLY A 37 23.96 -28.14 14.09
N GLY A 38 23.47 -28.36 12.86
CA GLY A 38 23.50 -27.36 11.82
C GLY A 38 22.94 -26.08 12.38
N ARG A 39 23.75 -25.02 12.45
CA ARG A 39 23.24 -23.67 12.61
C ARG A 39 22.34 -23.44 11.41
N GLY A 40 21.02 -23.69 11.60
CA GLY A 40 20.03 -23.40 10.58
C GLY A 40 20.26 -21.98 10.06
N ASP A 41 20.12 -21.82 8.75
CA ASP A 41 20.29 -20.55 8.08
C ASP A 41 19.49 -19.47 8.83
N LYS A 42 20.19 -18.56 9.49
CA LYS A 42 19.66 -17.47 10.27
C LYS A 42 19.44 -16.21 9.45
N THR A 43 19.19 -16.36 8.16
CA THR A 43 18.91 -15.26 7.25
C THR A 43 17.51 -15.40 6.68
N ILE A 44 16.72 -14.33 6.70
CA ILE A 44 15.43 -14.23 6.02
C ILE A 44 15.46 -13.16 4.95
N ASN A 45 14.77 -13.39 3.85
CA ASN A 45 14.61 -12.45 2.75
C ASN A 45 13.21 -11.87 2.78
N VAL A 46 13.11 -10.55 2.78
CA VAL A 46 11.84 -9.80 2.92
C VAL A 46 11.63 -8.92 1.71
N LEU A 47 10.51 -9.11 1.00
CA LEU A 47 10.04 -8.21 -0.05
C LEU A 47 9.06 -7.20 0.56
N MET A 48 9.31 -5.90 0.39
CA MET A 48 8.43 -4.89 0.95
C MET A 48 8.27 -3.64 0.07
N VAL A 49 7.15 -2.97 0.26
CA VAL A 49 6.85 -1.67 -0.35
C VAL A 49 7.67 -0.55 0.30
N ASN A 50 7.95 0.51 -0.46
CA ASN A 50 8.74 1.66 -0.01
C ASN A 50 7.93 2.72 0.77
N ASN A 51 6.90 2.32 1.48
CA ASN A 51 6.12 3.24 2.33
C ASN A 51 6.96 3.70 3.54
N PRO A 52 6.72 4.90 4.09
CA PRO A 52 7.52 5.45 5.19
C PRO A 52 7.68 4.51 6.38
N GLN A 53 6.61 3.81 6.79
CA GLN A 53 6.63 2.86 7.91
C GLN A 53 7.54 1.65 7.64
N MET A 54 7.60 1.20 6.37
CA MET A 54 8.47 0.10 5.95
C MET A 54 9.94 0.52 5.90
N LEU A 55 10.21 1.74 5.43
CA LEU A 55 11.57 2.31 5.43
C LEU A 55 12.09 2.53 6.86
N ALA A 56 11.22 2.96 7.77
CA ALA A 56 11.56 3.04 9.19
C ALA A 56 11.88 1.65 9.77
N LEU A 57 11.13 0.60 9.40
CA LEU A 57 11.43 -0.77 9.82
C LEU A 57 12.81 -1.23 9.33
N GLN A 58 13.14 -0.98 8.07
CA GLN A 58 14.47 -1.29 7.52
C GLN A 58 15.59 -0.59 8.29
N LYS A 59 15.40 0.67 8.64
CA LYS A 59 16.35 1.48 9.44
C LYS A 59 16.62 0.84 10.80
N HIS A 60 15.59 0.30 11.45
CA HIS A 60 15.68 -0.24 12.81
C HIS A 60 15.94 -1.76 12.87
N ALA A 61 15.96 -2.46 11.75
CA ALA A 61 16.10 -3.94 11.71
C ALA A 61 17.39 -4.47 12.34
N GLY A 62 18.42 -3.64 12.48
CA GLY A 62 19.63 -3.97 13.21
C GLY A 62 19.38 -4.33 14.69
N GLU A 63 18.36 -3.76 15.32
CA GLU A 63 17.99 -4.10 16.69
C GLU A 63 17.41 -5.52 16.78
N PHE A 64 16.56 -5.91 15.81
CA PHE A 64 16.09 -7.29 15.72
C PHE A 64 17.25 -8.28 15.53
N THR A 65 18.20 -7.96 14.67
CA THR A 65 19.37 -8.83 14.41
C THR A 65 20.22 -9.00 15.69
N LYS A 66 20.42 -7.94 16.48
CA LYS A 66 21.14 -8.02 17.77
C LYS A 66 20.42 -8.92 18.78
N GLU A 67 19.09 -8.84 18.85
CA GLU A 67 18.28 -9.59 19.81
C GLU A 67 18.14 -11.06 19.44
N SER A 68 17.87 -11.34 18.17
CA SER A 68 17.51 -12.67 17.69
C SER A 68 18.67 -13.46 17.09
N GLY A 69 19.72 -12.79 16.65
CA GLY A 69 20.79 -13.36 15.83
C GLY A 69 20.34 -13.71 14.40
N ILE A 70 19.16 -13.23 13.96
CA ILE A 70 18.62 -13.45 12.60
C ILE A 70 18.93 -12.24 11.75
N THR A 71 19.54 -12.43 10.60
CA THR A 71 19.81 -11.39 9.61
C THR A 71 18.60 -11.22 8.69
N VAL A 72 18.24 -9.98 8.39
CA VAL A 72 17.13 -9.66 7.47
C VAL A 72 17.67 -8.97 6.23
N ASN A 73 17.44 -9.56 5.07
CA ASN A 73 17.74 -8.96 3.77
C ASN A 73 16.47 -8.37 3.19
N PHE A 74 16.45 -7.06 2.98
CA PHE A 74 15.29 -6.36 2.42
C PHE A 74 15.44 -6.12 0.93
N THR A 75 14.39 -6.44 0.17
CA THR A 75 14.15 -5.96 -1.18
C THR A 75 12.99 -4.97 -1.12
N VAL A 76 13.32 -3.68 -1.29
CA VAL A 76 12.35 -2.58 -1.20
C VAL A 76 12.02 -2.10 -2.61
N LYS A 77 10.73 -1.95 -2.92
CA LYS A 77 10.26 -1.53 -4.24
C LYS A 77 9.10 -0.55 -4.16
N PRO A 78 8.92 0.29 -5.19
CA PRO A 78 7.67 1.01 -5.40
C PRO A 78 6.46 0.06 -5.42
N GLU A 79 5.30 0.56 -5.04
CA GLU A 79 4.12 -0.28 -4.79
C GLU A 79 3.76 -1.18 -5.97
N ASN A 80 3.62 -0.65 -7.18
CA ASN A 80 3.30 -1.44 -8.36
C ASN A 80 4.32 -2.55 -8.66
N GLU A 81 5.62 -2.25 -8.52
CA GLU A 81 6.69 -3.22 -8.73
C GLU A 81 6.69 -4.30 -7.66
N MET A 82 6.50 -3.91 -6.39
CA MET A 82 6.43 -4.83 -5.27
C MET A 82 5.26 -5.81 -5.44
N ARG A 83 4.07 -5.32 -5.77
CA ARG A 83 2.87 -6.14 -5.97
C ARG A 83 3.03 -7.11 -7.14
N ASN A 84 3.60 -6.65 -8.26
CA ASN A 84 3.88 -7.51 -9.41
C ASN A 84 4.89 -8.60 -9.07
N GLN A 85 5.97 -8.25 -8.35
CA GLN A 85 6.96 -9.23 -7.92
C GLN A 85 6.38 -10.23 -6.91
N ALA A 86 5.60 -9.77 -5.93
CA ALA A 86 4.94 -10.65 -4.98
C ALA A 86 3.98 -11.63 -5.69
N ALA A 87 3.16 -11.13 -6.62
CA ALA A 87 2.24 -11.99 -7.38
C ALA A 87 2.97 -13.08 -8.16
N GLN A 88 4.10 -12.75 -8.80
CA GLN A 88 4.93 -13.73 -9.54
C GLN A 88 5.62 -14.72 -8.60
N GLU A 89 6.20 -14.22 -7.52
CA GLU A 89 6.92 -15.02 -6.52
C GLU A 89 6.01 -16.08 -5.90
N PHE A 90 4.86 -15.64 -5.36
CA PHE A 90 3.95 -16.54 -4.69
C PHE A 90 3.24 -17.50 -5.66
N ALA A 91 2.89 -17.08 -6.88
CA ALA A 91 2.30 -17.95 -7.89
C ALA A 91 3.29 -19.04 -8.36
N ASN A 92 4.56 -18.69 -8.53
CA ASN A 92 5.60 -19.62 -8.97
C ASN A 92 6.16 -20.46 -7.81
N GLN A 93 5.91 -20.06 -6.56
CA GLN A 93 6.45 -20.71 -5.36
C GLN A 93 7.98 -20.85 -5.45
N SER A 94 8.68 -19.77 -5.84
CA SER A 94 10.12 -19.83 -6.15
C SER A 94 10.98 -19.89 -4.89
N GLY A 95 10.46 -19.43 -3.73
CA GLY A 95 11.18 -19.43 -2.45
C GLY A 95 12.29 -18.39 -2.38
N GLN A 96 12.25 -17.35 -3.23
CA GLN A 96 13.23 -16.26 -3.20
C GLN A 96 13.06 -15.40 -1.95
N PHE A 97 11.82 -15.21 -1.51
CA PHE A 97 11.49 -14.46 -0.30
C PHE A 97 10.86 -15.38 0.75
N ASP A 98 11.17 -15.13 2.00
CA ASP A 98 10.55 -15.83 3.14
C ASP A 98 9.29 -15.08 3.62
N VAL A 99 9.32 -13.74 3.52
CA VAL A 99 8.26 -12.82 3.96
C VAL A 99 8.03 -11.76 2.88
N ALA A 100 6.77 -11.39 2.69
CA ALA A 100 6.44 -10.21 1.89
C ALA A 100 5.37 -9.35 2.56
N THR A 101 5.36 -8.04 2.24
CA THR A 101 4.20 -7.21 2.51
C THR A 101 3.08 -7.55 1.56
N LEU A 102 1.94 -7.92 2.12
CA LEU A 102 0.67 -8.13 1.42
C LEU A 102 -0.42 -7.33 2.13
N SER A 103 -1.58 -7.25 1.54
CA SER A 103 -2.71 -6.56 2.13
C SER A 103 -3.91 -7.47 2.35
N ASN A 104 -4.91 -6.94 3.03
CA ASN A 104 -6.21 -7.60 3.17
C ASN A 104 -6.92 -7.86 1.82
N PHE A 105 -6.45 -7.29 0.72
CA PHE A 105 -6.92 -7.63 -0.61
C PHE A 105 -6.29 -8.92 -1.14
N GLU A 106 -4.96 -9.09 -1.00
CA GLU A 106 -4.25 -10.27 -1.54
C GLU A 106 -4.40 -11.51 -0.66
N ILE A 107 -4.37 -11.35 0.65
CA ILE A 107 -4.33 -12.47 1.61
C ILE A 107 -5.44 -13.51 1.40
N PRO A 108 -6.73 -13.17 1.22
CA PRO A 108 -7.79 -14.15 1.10
C PRO A 108 -7.62 -15.10 -0.11
N TRP A 109 -7.22 -14.58 -1.26
CA TRP A 109 -7.08 -15.42 -2.43
C TRP A 109 -5.68 -16.06 -2.56
N TYR A 110 -4.61 -15.46 -1.99
CA TYR A 110 -3.30 -16.12 -1.88
C TYR A 110 -3.40 -17.34 -0.94
N SER A 111 -4.11 -17.22 0.17
CA SER A 111 -4.33 -18.33 1.10
C SER A 111 -5.16 -19.45 0.45
N LYS A 112 -6.21 -19.11 -0.29
CA LYS A 112 -7.01 -20.07 -1.06
C LYS A 112 -6.19 -20.87 -2.08
N ASN A 113 -5.17 -20.26 -2.65
CA ASN A 113 -4.25 -20.91 -3.59
C ASN A 113 -3.11 -21.69 -2.89
N ASN A 114 -3.12 -21.75 -1.55
CA ASN A 114 -2.07 -22.39 -0.75
C ASN A 114 -0.66 -21.83 -1.02
N TRP A 115 -0.58 -20.51 -1.22
CA TRP A 115 0.68 -19.80 -1.45
C TRP A 115 1.31 -19.29 -0.15
N LEU A 116 0.53 -19.24 0.93
CA LEU A 116 0.92 -18.71 2.22
C LEU A 116 0.98 -19.80 3.30
N TRP A 117 1.85 -19.65 4.29
CA TRP A 117 1.69 -20.29 5.57
C TRP A 117 0.53 -19.67 6.34
N SER A 118 -0.36 -20.50 6.90
CA SER A 118 -1.22 -20.03 7.98
C SER A 118 -0.36 -19.79 9.21
N LEU A 119 -0.53 -18.64 9.86
CA LEU A 119 0.16 -18.35 11.13
C LEU A 119 -0.25 -19.36 12.21
N ASP A 120 -1.51 -19.80 12.20
CA ASP A 120 -2.03 -20.81 13.12
C ASP A 120 -1.34 -22.17 13.01
N ASP A 121 -0.63 -22.44 11.91
CA ASP A 121 0.12 -23.70 11.70
C ASP A 121 1.61 -23.56 12.07
N ILE A 122 2.10 -22.36 12.41
CA ILE A 122 3.50 -22.08 12.76
C ILE A 122 3.72 -22.25 14.27
N GLN A 123 4.71 -23.07 14.66
CA GLN A 123 4.95 -23.35 16.07
C GLN A 123 5.41 -22.09 16.83
N ALA A 124 6.30 -21.30 16.23
CA ALA A 124 6.77 -20.06 16.85
C ALA A 124 5.64 -19.05 17.11
N TYR A 125 4.60 -19.01 16.25
CA TYR A 125 3.39 -18.20 16.47
C TYR A 125 2.58 -18.71 17.66
N LYS A 126 2.35 -20.01 17.74
CA LYS A 126 1.58 -20.64 18.85
C LYS A 126 2.21 -20.42 20.20
N ASP A 127 3.54 -20.38 20.25
CA ASP A 127 4.31 -20.26 21.49
C ASP A 127 4.52 -18.80 21.91
N ASP A 128 4.28 -17.83 21.03
CA ASP A 128 4.50 -16.40 21.24
C ASP A 128 3.34 -15.75 22.03
N LYS A 129 3.35 -15.95 23.34
CA LYS A 129 2.33 -15.36 24.24
C LYS A 129 2.55 -13.86 24.49
N ASP A 130 3.79 -13.40 24.33
CA ASP A 130 4.17 -12.01 24.60
C ASP A 130 3.74 -11.05 23.49
N PHE A 131 3.46 -11.56 22.28
CA PHE A 131 2.98 -10.76 21.17
C PHE A 131 1.64 -10.08 21.47
N ASN A 132 0.80 -10.70 22.30
CA ASN A 132 -0.51 -10.20 22.69
C ASN A 132 -1.42 -9.89 21.50
N GLN A 133 -1.85 -10.93 20.79
CA GLN A 133 -2.78 -10.83 19.64
C GLN A 133 -4.09 -10.11 20.00
N ALA A 134 -4.55 -10.20 21.25
CA ALA A 134 -5.78 -9.54 21.72
C ALA A 134 -5.70 -8.00 21.71
N ASP A 135 -4.50 -7.42 21.61
CA ASP A 135 -4.27 -5.98 21.47
C ASP A 135 -4.45 -5.49 20.00
N ILE A 136 -4.53 -6.40 19.04
CA ILE A 136 -4.78 -6.05 17.63
C ILE A 136 -6.28 -5.80 17.44
N PHE A 137 -6.65 -4.74 16.70
CA PHE A 137 -8.04 -4.48 16.35
C PHE A 137 -8.66 -5.68 15.62
N PRO A 138 -9.82 -6.19 16.08
CA PRO A 138 -10.46 -7.36 15.45
C PRO A 138 -10.72 -7.19 13.94
N SER A 139 -11.09 -5.99 13.50
CA SER A 139 -11.30 -5.68 12.08
C SER A 139 -10.04 -5.88 11.22
N MET A 140 -8.87 -5.60 11.77
CA MET A 140 -7.60 -5.83 11.06
C MET A 140 -7.30 -7.33 10.97
N THR A 141 -7.42 -8.07 12.07
CA THR A 141 -7.21 -9.52 12.09
C THR A 141 -8.19 -10.26 11.16
N GLU A 142 -9.50 -9.94 11.25
CA GLU A 142 -10.52 -10.58 10.42
C GLU A 142 -10.27 -10.35 8.93
N SER A 143 -9.77 -9.19 8.53
CA SER A 143 -9.47 -8.86 7.15
C SER A 143 -8.31 -9.66 6.53
N LEU A 144 -7.53 -10.37 7.36
CA LEU A 144 -6.35 -11.15 6.95
C LEU A 144 -6.53 -12.66 7.11
N LYS A 145 -7.78 -13.10 7.30
CA LYS A 145 -8.11 -14.52 7.34
C LYS A 145 -8.36 -15.07 5.94
N GLY A 146 -8.01 -16.33 5.78
CA GLY A 146 -8.38 -17.12 4.60
C GLY A 146 -9.81 -17.62 4.67
N PRO A 147 -10.32 -18.23 3.58
CA PRO A 147 -11.66 -18.83 3.55
C PRO A 147 -11.87 -19.96 4.56
N ASP A 148 -10.79 -20.56 5.06
CA ASP A 148 -10.79 -21.59 6.11
C ASP A 148 -10.85 -21.02 7.54
N GLY A 149 -10.94 -19.68 7.67
CA GLY A 149 -10.99 -18.97 8.94
C GLY A 149 -9.65 -18.82 9.65
N LYS A 150 -8.55 -19.37 9.11
CA LYS A 150 -7.20 -19.22 9.68
C LYS A 150 -6.59 -17.89 9.31
N LEU A 151 -5.67 -17.41 10.14
CA LEU A 151 -4.91 -16.18 9.93
C LEU A 151 -3.70 -16.43 9.01
N TYR A 152 -3.53 -15.60 7.98
CA TYR A 152 -2.44 -15.74 6.99
C TYR A 152 -1.54 -14.52 6.88
N GLY A 153 -1.87 -13.44 7.55
CA GLY A 153 -1.05 -12.24 7.63
C GLY A 153 -1.12 -11.60 9.00
N GLU A 154 -0.03 -10.96 9.43
CA GLU A 154 -0.02 -10.18 10.67
C GLU A 154 -0.04 -8.70 10.33
N PRO A 155 -0.97 -7.89 10.87
CA PRO A 155 -1.02 -6.46 10.63
C PRO A 155 0.30 -5.76 11.00
N PHE A 156 0.83 -4.96 10.09
CA PHE A 156 1.93 -4.06 10.39
C PHE A 156 1.43 -2.66 10.68
N TYR A 157 0.51 -2.15 9.88
CA TYR A 157 -0.31 -0.98 10.19
C TYR A 157 -1.65 -1.04 9.47
N GLY A 158 -2.65 -0.37 10.05
CA GLY A 158 -3.98 -0.23 9.48
C GLY A 158 -4.27 1.21 9.10
N GLU A 159 -5.11 1.39 8.09
CA GLU A 159 -5.47 2.71 7.60
C GLU A 159 -6.90 2.76 7.06
N SER A 160 -7.45 3.96 7.10
CA SER A 160 -8.58 4.39 6.28
C SER A 160 -8.12 5.51 5.37
N SER A 161 -9.03 6.29 4.83
CA SER A 161 -8.73 7.53 4.11
C SER A 161 -9.42 8.73 4.72
N PHE A 162 -8.83 9.90 4.52
CA PHE A 162 -9.38 11.17 4.94
C PHE A 162 -8.86 12.34 4.09
N LEU A 163 -9.48 13.51 4.21
CA LEU A 163 -8.97 14.73 3.60
C LEU A 163 -7.97 15.41 4.55
N MET A 164 -6.78 15.63 4.05
CA MET A 164 -5.70 16.38 4.69
C MET A 164 -5.62 17.78 4.07
N TYR A 165 -5.42 18.82 4.86
CA TYR A 165 -5.28 20.17 4.31
C TYR A 165 -4.41 21.08 5.17
N ARG A 166 -3.79 22.08 4.53
CA ARG A 166 -3.07 23.19 5.18
C ARG A 166 -4.06 24.14 5.85
N LYS A 167 -4.26 23.96 7.18
CA LYS A 167 -5.20 24.79 7.95
C LYS A 167 -4.79 26.25 8.01
N ASP A 168 -3.51 26.54 8.01
CA ASP A 168 -2.98 27.89 8.02
C ASP A 168 -3.24 28.63 6.69
N VAL A 169 -3.09 27.92 5.55
CA VAL A 169 -3.42 28.46 4.23
C VAL A 169 -4.91 28.65 4.06
N ALA A 170 -5.72 27.66 4.45
CA ALA A 170 -7.18 27.73 4.40
C ALA A 170 -7.71 28.91 5.23
N GLN A 171 -7.15 29.12 6.43
CA GLN A 171 -7.52 30.27 7.28
C GLN A 171 -7.17 31.61 6.62
N LYS A 172 -5.98 31.76 6.05
CA LYS A 172 -5.58 33.00 5.33
C LYS A 172 -6.48 33.28 4.12
N ALA A 173 -6.91 32.23 3.42
CA ALA A 173 -7.78 32.33 2.25
C ALA A 173 -9.29 32.43 2.61
N ASN A 174 -9.65 32.47 3.90
CA ASN A 174 -11.03 32.38 4.38
C ASN A 174 -11.82 31.21 3.83
N VAL A 175 -11.17 30.03 3.73
CA VAL A 175 -11.78 28.76 3.32
C VAL A 175 -12.03 27.91 4.55
N ALA A 176 -13.31 27.66 4.86
CA ALA A 176 -13.71 26.74 5.92
C ALA A 176 -13.93 25.34 5.34
N ILE A 177 -13.29 24.33 5.91
CA ILE A 177 -13.47 22.91 5.57
C ILE A 177 -14.18 22.23 6.73
N LYS A 178 -15.33 21.59 6.44
CA LYS A 178 -16.15 20.93 7.46
C LYS A 178 -15.52 19.61 7.92
N PRO A 179 -15.87 19.10 9.12
CA PRO A 179 -15.42 17.78 9.58
C PRO A 179 -15.84 16.61 8.67
N ASN A 180 -16.99 16.72 7.99
CA ASN A 180 -17.51 15.77 6.99
C ASN A 180 -17.81 16.54 5.71
N PRO A 181 -16.80 16.84 4.87
CA PRO A 181 -17.02 17.64 3.67
C PRO A 181 -17.68 16.81 2.56
N THR A 182 -18.42 17.49 1.69
CA THR A 182 -18.83 16.90 0.41
C THR A 182 -17.75 17.10 -0.65
N TRP A 183 -17.76 16.30 -1.70
CA TRP A 183 -16.84 16.47 -2.84
C TRP A 183 -17.05 17.82 -3.54
N ASP A 184 -18.28 18.34 -3.58
CA ASP A 184 -18.57 19.66 -4.14
C ASP A 184 -17.90 20.78 -3.30
N GLU A 185 -17.91 20.65 -1.97
CA GLU A 185 -17.21 21.57 -1.06
C GLU A 185 -15.69 21.48 -1.20
N VAL A 186 -15.14 20.26 -1.39
CA VAL A 186 -13.71 20.05 -1.65
C VAL A 186 -13.28 20.67 -2.97
N GLN A 187 -14.06 20.51 -4.04
CA GLN A 187 -13.80 21.16 -5.33
C GLN A 187 -13.78 22.70 -5.20
N ALA A 188 -14.77 23.25 -4.52
CA ALA A 188 -14.83 24.70 -4.27
C ALA A 188 -13.65 25.20 -3.42
N ALA A 189 -13.20 24.41 -2.43
CA ALA A 189 -12.03 24.72 -1.62
C ALA A 189 -10.74 24.61 -2.47
N ALA A 190 -10.59 23.57 -3.29
CA ALA A 190 -9.44 23.41 -4.18
C ALA A 190 -9.27 24.60 -5.11
N ALA A 191 -10.37 25.08 -5.72
CA ALA A 191 -10.36 26.25 -6.60
C ALA A 191 -9.91 27.53 -5.88
N LYS A 192 -10.30 27.72 -4.61
CA LYS A 192 -9.91 28.90 -3.82
C LYS A 192 -8.48 28.82 -3.29
N LEU A 193 -7.98 27.62 -3.05
CA LEU A 193 -6.66 27.39 -2.49
C LEU A 193 -5.57 27.21 -3.59
N ASP A 194 -5.97 27.03 -4.85
CA ASP A 194 -5.05 27.00 -5.99
C ASP A 194 -4.38 28.38 -6.16
N GLY A 195 -3.08 28.43 -6.02
CA GLY A 195 -2.32 29.69 -6.04
C GLY A 195 -2.37 30.52 -4.75
N ALA A 196 -2.93 29.99 -3.66
CA ALA A 196 -2.99 30.73 -2.37
C ALA A 196 -1.60 31.00 -1.77
N GLU A 197 -0.60 30.23 -2.11
CA GLU A 197 0.82 30.50 -1.90
C GLU A 197 1.58 30.34 -3.25
N PRO A 198 2.75 30.97 -3.44
CA PRO A 198 3.47 30.89 -4.70
C PRO A 198 3.77 29.44 -5.12
N GLY A 199 3.24 29.02 -6.27
CA GLY A 199 3.42 27.68 -6.84
C GLY A 199 2.60 26.57 -6.17
N MET A 200 1.74 26.91 -5.20
CA MET A 200 0.85 25.94 -4.56
C MET A 200 -0.33 25.62 -5.46
N LYS A 201 -0.70 24.34 -5.53
CA LYS A 201 -1.90 23.83 -6.18
C LYS A 201 -3.00 23.53 -5.16
N GLY A 202 -4.26 23.44 -5.63
CA GLY A 202 -5.40 23.25 -4.76
C GLY A 202 -5.43 21.89 -4.08
N ILE A 203 -5.13 20.81 -4.81
CA ILE A 203 -5.26 19.44 -4.31
C ILE A 203 -4.29 18.48 -5.00
N CYS A 204 -3.78 17.47 -4.28
CA CYS A 204 -3.21 16.25 -4.86
C CYS A 204 -4.23 15.11 -4.79
N LEU A 205 -4.40 14.41 -5.91
CA LEU A 205 -5.11 13.15 -6.01
C LEU A 205 -4.27 12.22 -6.88
N ARG A 206 -4.20 10.92 -6.53
CA ARG A 206 -3.38 9.97 -7.30
C ARG A 206 -3.86 9.87 -8.74
N GLY A 207 -2.94 9.96 -9.70
CA GLY A 207 -3.18 9.74 -11.12
C GLY A 207 -2.27 8.68 -11.72
N LEU A 208 -1.31 8.16 -10.95
CA LEU A 208 -0.39 7.09 -11.37
C LEU A 208 -1.18 5.83 -11.73
N PRO A 209 -0.91 5.21 -12.92
CA PRO A 209 -1.52 3.93 -13.25
C PRO A 209 -1.18 2.85 -12.23
N GLY A 210 -2.13 1.96 -12.00
CA GLY A 210 -2.01 0.84 -11.07
C GLY A 210 -3.32 0.63 -10.34
N TRP A 211 -3.70 -0.63 -10.14
CA TRP A 211 -4.92 -0.94 -9.40
C TRP A 211 -4.86 -0.46 -7.94
N GLY A 212 -3.67 -0.52 -7.32
CA GLY A 212 -3.43 -0.02 -5.96
C GLY A 212 -3.11 1.47 -5.88
N GLU A 213 -2.91 2.14 -7.00
CA GLU A 213 -2.61 3.57 -7.09
C GLU A 213 -3.87 4.40 -7.35
N VAL A 214 -4.14 4.80 -8.60
CA VAL A 214 -5.28 5.69 -8.89
C VAL A 214 -6.62 5.13 -8.41
N PHE A 215 -6.83 3.81 -8.44
CA PHE A 215 -8.09 3.22 -7.99
C PHE A 215 -8.22 3.10 -6.47
N ALA A 216 -7.17 3.27 -5.69
CA ALA A 216 -7.33 3.35 -4.24
C ALA A 216 -8.24 4.53 -3.85
N PRO A 217 -7.97 5.80 -4.19
CA PRO A 217 -8.89 6.89 -3.95
C PRO A 217 -10.08 6.93 -4.94
N LEU A 218 -9.88 6.68 -6.24
CA LEU A 218 -10.96 6.84 -7.23
C LEU A 218 -12.12 5.88 -6.98
N THR A 219 -11.88 4.62 -6.58
CA THR A 219 -12.98 3.68 -6.31
C THR A 219 -13.86 4.18 -5.16
N THR A 220 -13.29 4.82 -4.13
CA THR A 220 -14.10 5.39 -3.06
C THR A 220 -14.93 6.58 -3.54
N VAL A 221 -14.41 7.37 -4.49
CA VAL A 221 -15.19 8.43 -5.15
C VAL A 221 -16.34 7.81 -5.97
N VAL A 222 -16.05 6.75 -6.77
CA VAL A 222 -17.09 6.02 -7.51
C VAL A 222 -18.18 5.52 -6.56
N ASN A 223 -17.80 4.88 -5.45
CA ASN A 223 -18.75 4.36 -4.47
C ASN A 223 -19.67 5.45 -3.90
N THR A 224 -19.11 6.59 -3.49
CA THR A 224 -19.91 7.68 -2.90
C THR A 224 -20.74 8.44 -3.94
N PHE A 225 -20.37 8.40 -5.22
CA PHE A 225 -21.16 8.94 -6.33
C PHE A 225 -22.28 7.98 -6.78
N GLY A 226 -22.36 6.79 -6.22
CA GLY A 226 -23.39 5.80 -6.53
C GLY A 226 -23.01 4.77 -7.57
N GLY A 227 -21.76 4.78 -8.04
CA GLY A 227 -21.24 3.80 -8.98
C GLY A 227 -20.78 2.51 -8.32
N THR A 228 -20.55 1.50 -9.14
CA THR A 228 -19.95 0.21 -8.75
C THR A 228 -19.25 -0.41 -9.95
N TRP A 229 -18.28 -1.30 -9.70
CA TRP A 229 -17.65 -2.09 -10.77
C TRP A 229 -18.59 -3.13 -11.37
N PHE A 230 -19.33 -3.84 -10.48
CA PHE A 230 -20.28 -4.90 -10.84
C PHE A 230 -21.50 -4.80 -9.96
N GLU A 231 -22.67 -5.12 -10.52
CA GLU A 231 -23.89 -5.40 -9.77
C GLU A 231 -23.80 -6.78 -9.13
N LYS A 232 -24.74 -7.10 -8.24
CA LYS A 232 -24.77 -8.36 -7.50
C LYS A 232 -24.77 -9.60 -8.39
N ASP A 233 -25.33 -9.52 -9.57
CA ASP A 233 -25.38 -10.59 -10.59
C ASP A 233 -24.16 -10.60 -11.54
N TRP A 234 -23.11 -9.83 -11.20
CA TRP A 234 -21.92 -9.64 -12.01
C TRP A 234 -22.14 -8.85 -13.30
N THR A 235 -23.25 -8.15 -13.46
CA THR A 235 -23.40 -7.19 -14.55
C THR A 235 -22.39 -6.05 -14.38
N PRO A 236 -21.44 -5.85 -15.33
CA PRO A 236 -20.43 -4.81 -15.23
C PRO A 236 -21.03 -3.41 -15.43
N LYS A 237 -20.55 -2.43 -14.66
CA LYS A 237 -21.06 -1.04 -14.63
C LYS A 237 -19.97 0.02 -14.77
N VAL A 238 -18.86 -0.30 -15.40
CA VAL A 238 -17.71 0.62 -15.48
C VAL A 238 -18.00 1.84 -16.34
N ASN A 239 -18.91 1.75 -17.31
CA ASN A 239 -19.36 2.89 -18.13
C ASN A 239 -20.78 3.40 -17.76
N ALA A 240 -21.31 2.97 -16.62
CA ALA A 240 -22.58 3.49 -16.13
C ALA A 240 -22.49 5.00 -15.78
N PRO A 241 -23.62 5.73 -15.82
CA PRO A 241 -23.63 7.18 -15.60
C PRO A 241 -22.94 7.62 -14.32
N GLU A 242 -23.12 6.89 -13.21
CA GLU A 242 -22.59 7.21 -11.89
C GLU A 242 -21.07 7.01 -11.85
N PHE A 243 -20.56 5.92 -12.45
CA PHE A 243 -19.12 5.69 -12.59
C PHE A 243 -18.47 6.75 -13.47
N LYS A 244 -19.15 7.12 -14.56
CA LYS A 244 -18.69 8.18 -15.48
C LYS A 244 -18.68 9.54 -14.77
N GLU A 245 -19.73 9.90 -14.02
CA GLU A 245 -19.79 11.14 -13.26
C GLU A 245 -18.61 11.23 -12.27
N ALA A 246 -18.38 10.17 -11.49
CA ALA A 246 -17.28 10.10 -10.53
C ALA A 246 -15.90 10.25 -11.20
N THR A 247 -15.67 9.54 -12.30
CA THR A 247 -14.40 9.60 -13.02
C THR A 247 -14.18 10.96 -13.68
N THR A 248 -15.24 11.55 -14.27
CA THR A 248 -15.18 12.90 -14.84
C THR A 248 -14.85 13.93 -13.75
N PHE A 249 -15.59 13.89 -12.64
CA PHE A 249 -15.33 14.75 -11.49
C PHE A 249 -13.88 14.66 -11.01
N TYR A 250 -13.39 13.45 -10.78
CA TYR A 250 -12.04 13.20 -10.29
C TYR A 250 -10.97 13.74 -11.25
N THR A 251 -11.08 13.38 -12.53
CA THR A 251 -10.09 13.79 -13.53
C THR A 251 -10.13 15.28 -13.82
N ASP A 252 -11.30 15.91 -13.79
CA ASP A 252 -11.44 17.35 -14.02
C ASP A 252 -10.94 18.17 -12.82
N LEU A 253 -11.16 17.69 -11.60
CA LEU A 253 -10.61 18.30 -10.38
C LEU A 253 -9.07 18.29 -10.42
N VAL A 254 -8.48 17.16 -10.78
CA VAL A 254 -7.02 17.04 -10.93
C VAL A 254 -6.48 17.92 -12.04
N LYS A 255 -7.12 17.97 -13.21
CA LYS A 255 -6.68 18.81 -14.33
C LYS A 255 -6.78 20.31 -14.00
N ALA A 256 -7.82 20.72 -13.30
CA ALA A 256 -8.05 22.14 -12.98
C ALA A 256 -7.14 22.63 -11.84
N HIS A 257 -6.98 21.84 -10.78
CA HIS A 257 -6.41 22.29 -9.50
C HIS A 257 -5.30 21.36 -8.97
N GLY A 258 -4.94 20.30 -9.70
CA GLY A 258 -3.84 19.42 -9.35
C GLY A 258 -2.47 19.93 -9.84
N GLU A 259 -1.44 19.23 -9.42
CA GLU A 259 -0.07 19.57 -9.82
C GLU A 259 0.25 19.14 -11.27
N ALA A 260 1.25 19.79 -11.86
CA ALA A 260 1.77 19.37 -13.15
C ALA A 260 2.34 17.94 -13.02
N GLY A 261 1.98 17.05 -13.98
CA GLY A 261 2.41 15.65 -13.93
C GLY A 261 1.55 14.76 -13.04
N ALA A 262 0.36 15.21 -12.62
CA ALA A 262 -0.56 14.45 -11.77
C ALA A 262 -0.86 13.01 -12.29
N ALA A 263 -0.82 12.78 -13.61
CA ALA A 263 -0.95 11.43 -14.20
C ALA A 263 0.18 10.45 -13.80
N GLN A 264 1.25 10.93 -13.18
CA GLN A 264 2.37 10.14 -12.64
C GLN A 264 2.47 10.26 -11.12
N ALA A 265 1.55 10.95 -10.47
CA ALA A 265 1.54 11.11 -9.02
C ALA A 265 0.78 9.93 -8.38
N GLY A 266 1.49 9.14 -7.58
CA GLY A 266 0.95 8.14 -6.67
C GLY A 266 0.98 8.64 -5.24
N PHE A 267 0.93 7.71 -4.28
CA PHE A 267 1.01 8.05 -2.85
C PHE A 267 2.29 8.81 -2.50
N ALA A 268 3.44 8.33 -2.95
CA ALA A 268 4.74 8.90 -2.60
C ALA A 268 4.93 10.33 -3.14
N GLU A 269 4.47 10.59 -4.36
CA GLU A 269 4.54 11.90 -5.00
C GLU A 269 3.60 12.89 -4.31
N CYS A 270 2.35 12.50 -3.99
CA CYS A 270 1.42 13.35 -3.25
C CYS A 270 1.90 13.63 -1.82
N LEU A 271 2.50 12.65 -1.13
CA LEU A 271 3.14 12.87 0.17
C LEU A 271 4.26 13.91 0.08
N THR A 272 5.12 13.77 -0.92
CA THR A 272 6.22 14.70 -1.18
C THR A 272 5.70 16.10 -1.50
N ALA A 273 4.71 16.22 -2.39
CA ALA A 273 4.11 17.50 -2.76
C ALA A 273 3.47 18.21 -1.55
N THR A 274 2.76 17.44 -0.70
CA THR A 274 2.13 17.96 0.52
C THR A 274 3.19 18.43 1.53
N THR A 275 4.20 17.61 1.78
CA THR A 275 5.31 17.94 2.70
C THR A 275 6.08 19.19 2.24
N GLN A 276 6.26 19.35 0.92
CA GLN A 276 6.93 20.51 0.33
C GLN A 276 6.02 21.74 0.16
N SER A 277 4.76 21.70 0.66
CA SER A 277 3.78 22.78 0.52
C SER A 277 3.46 23.11 -0.95
N LYS A 278 3.55 22.15 -1.86
CA LYS A 278 3.19 22.29 -3.28
C LYS A 278 1.68 22.17 -3.51
N VAL A 279 0.98 21.58 -2.57
CA VAL A 279 -0.47 21.41 -2.60
C VAL A 279 -1.09 21.82 -1.28
N ALA A 280 -2.30 22.39 -1.34
CA ALA A 280 -3.04 22.84 -0.16
C ALA A 280 -3.84 21.72 0.48
N MET A 281 -4.32 20.76 -0.31
CA MET A 281 -5.13 19.63 0.13
C MET A 281 -4.64 18.32 -0.49
N TRP A 282 -4.92 17.21 0.21
CA TRP A 282 -4.66 15.86 -0.28
C TRP A 282 -5.70 14.90 0.31
N TYR A 283 -6.37 14.12 -0.54
CA TYR A 283 -7.24 13.03 -0.12
C TYR A 283 -6.54 11.70 -0.35
N ASP A 284 -6.24 11.00 0.74
CA ASP A 284 -5.49 9.74 0.68
C ASP A 284 -5.51 8.98 2.03
N ALA A 285 -4.66 7.96 2.15
CA ALA A 285 -4.47 7.12 3.31
C ALA A 285 -4.18 7.90 4.60
N THR A 286 -4.85 7.51 5.68
CA THR A 286 -4.65 8.12 7.00
C THR A 286 -3.23 7.92 7.54
N SER A 287 -2.53 6.88 7.06
CA SER A 287 -1.13 6.59 7.42
C SER A 287 -0.14 7.68 7.00
N ALA A 288 -0.50 8.53 6.02
CA ALA A 288 0.30 9.67 5.60
C ALA A 288 0.50 10.73 6.70
N ALA A 289 -0.49 10.88 7.60
CA ALA A 289 -0.47 11.89 8.64
C ALA A 289 0.75 11.79 9.55
N GLY A 290 1.23 10.58 9.83
CA GLY A 290 2.45 10.36 10.60
C GLY A 290 3.68 11.05 10.02
N SER A 291 3.83 10.98 8.69
CA SER A 291 4.93 11.66 7.98
C SER A 291 4.75 13.17 7.93
N LEU A 292 3.50 13.65 7.78
CA LEU A 292 3.20 15.09 7.76
C LEU A 292 3.41 15.75 9.14
N GLU A 293 3.22 15.00 10.23
CA GLU A 293 3.42 15.46 11.62
C GLU A 293 4.75 14.97 12.22
N ALA A 294 5.63 14.37 11.42
CA ALA A 294 6.96 13.94 11.86
C ALA A 294 7.77 15.13 12.45
N PRO A 295 8.71 14.87 13.37
CA PRO A 295 9.47 15.93 14.04
C PRO A 295 10.18 16.91 13.10
N ASP A 296 10.66 16.43 11.96
CA ASP A 296 11.39 17.15 10.93
C ASP A 296 10.53 17.61 9.74
N SER A 297 9.22 17.34 9.76
CA SER A 297 8.32 17.73 8.66
C SER A 297 8.14 19.24 8.58
N PRO A 298 8.34 19.89 7.41
CA PRO A 298 8.14 21.32 7.22
C PRO A 298 6.69 21.78 7.43
N VAL A 299 5.74 20.85 7.34
CA VAL A 299 4.29 21.13 7.50
C VAL A 299 3.75 20.69 8.86
N LYS A 300 4.60 20.18 9.76
CA LYS A 300 4.22 19.79 11.12
C LYS A 300 3.42 20.89 11.82
N GLY A 301 2.28 20.50 12.39
CA GLY A 301 1.38 21.42 13.11
C GLY A 301 0.59 22.39 12.22
N LYS A 302 0.83 22.39 10.89
CA LYS A 302 0.12 23.22 9.91
C LYS A 302 -1.03 22.47 9.21
N MET A 303 -1.09 21.14 9.40
CA MET A 303 -2.11 20.31 8.79
C MET A 303 -3.36 20.19 9.65
N ALA A 304 -4.48 19.91 9.02
CA ALA A 304 -5.70 19.42 9.65
C ALA A 304 -6.24 18.23 8.86
N TYR A 305 -7.02 17.40 9.53
CA TYR A 305 -7.48 16.11 9.06
C TYR A 305 -8.98 15.99 9.32
N VAL A 306 -9.76 15.72 8.27
CA VAL A 306 -11.20 15.57 8.34
C VAL A 306 -11.64 14.34 7.58
N GLN A 307 -12.83 13.83 7.84
CA GLN A 307 -13.33 12.60 7.24
C GLN A 307 -13.28 12.65 5.70
N ALA A 308 -13.20 11.47 5.09
CA ALA A 308 -13.22 11.32 3.64
C ALA A 308 -14.43 12.03 3.02
N PRO A 309 -14.27 12.80 1.93
CA PRO A 309 -15.37 13.53 1.33
C PRO A 309 -16.46 12.61 0.79
N VAL A 310 -17.72 13.01 0.95
CA VAL A 310 -18.89 12.22 0.54
C VAL A 310 -19.70 12.92 -0.54
N LYS A 311 -20.56 12.16 -1.25
CA LYS A 311 -21.64 12.70 -2.09
C LYS A 311 -23.00 12.12 -1.71
N LEU A 312 -23.25 10.84 -1.95
CA LEU A 312 -24.51 10.16 -1.65
C LEU A 312 -24.46 9.29 -0.41
N THR A 313 -23.27 8.92 0.05
CA THR A 313 -23.06 8.07 1.22
C THR A 313 -22.84 8.88 2.49
N LYS A 314 -22.95 8.25 3.65
CA LYS A 314 -22.65 8.90 4.96
C LYS A 314 -21.16 8.90 5.28
N SER A 315 -20.41 7.95 4.73
CA SER A 315 -18.96 7.82 4.82
C SER A 315 -18.41 7.30 3.49
N SER A 316 -17.15 7.53 3.20
CA SER A 316 -16.49 7.07 1.98
C SER A 316 -15.03 6.66 2.24
N GLY A 317 -14.62 6.59 3.50
CA GLY A 317 -13.29 6.10 3.89
C GLY A 317 -13.14 4.62 3.57
N TRP A 318 -11.91 4.21 3.26
CA TRP A 318 -11.60 2.80 3.05
C TRP A 318 -11.19 2.08 4.35
N LEU A 319 -11.00 0.78 4.28
CA LEU A 319 -10.32 -0.03 5.29
C LEU A 319 -9.21 -0.80 4.58
N TYR A 320 -7.99 -0.57 5.01
CA TYR A 320 -6.84 -1.24 4.43
C TYR A 320 -5.82 -1.63 5.50
N THR A 321 -5.29 -2.83 5.37
CA THR A 321 -4.31 -3.39 6.30
C THR A 321 -3.09 -3.80 5.51
N TRP A 322 -1.97 -3.14 5.74
CA TRP A 322 -0.68 -3.63 5.33
C TRP A 322 -0.18 -4.65 6.34
N SER A 323 0.17 -5.82 5.87
CA SER A 323 0.52 -6.97 6.70
C SER A 323 1.78 -7.66 6.20
N TRP A 324 2.32 -8.49 7.06
CA TRP A 324 3.39 -9.44 6.75
C TRP A 324 2.79 -10.81 6.50
N ALA A 325 3.14 -11.44 5.40
CA ALA A 325 2.76 -12.80 5.08
C ALA A 325 4.00 -13.66 4.81
N ILE A 326 3.90 -14.96 5.11
CA ILE A 326 4.99 -15.92 5.01
C ILE A 326 4.73 -16.81 3.80
N GLU A 327 5.70 -16.89 2.87
CA GLU A 327 5.60 -17.74 1.69
C GLU A 327 5.56 -19.23 2.07
N LYS A 328 4.68 -19.99 1.41
CA LYS A 328 4.47 -21.41 1.70
C LYS A 328 5.71 -22.28 1.50
N LYS A 329 6.59 -21.89 0.58
CA LYS A 329 7.81 -22.66 0.24
C LYS A 329 8.97 -22.44 1.20
N THR A 330 8.93 -21.40 2.03
CA THR A 330 10.02 -21.19 2.99
C THR A 330 10.09 -22.35 4.00
N ALA A 331 11.30 -22.80 4.28
CA ALA A 331 11.61 -23.70 5.39
C ALA A 331 11.97 -22.94 6.69
N LYS A 332 11.86 -21.59 6.67
CA LYS A 332 12.27 -20.69 7.77
C LYS A 332 11.08 -20.00 8.43
N GLN A 333 9.91 -20.62 8.39
CA GLN A 333 8.65 -20.03 8.89
C GLN A 333 8.72 -19.57 10.34
N ASP A 334 9.46 -20.29 11.21
CA ASP A 334 9.65 -19.87 12.61
C ASP A 334 10.53 -18.63 12.74
N ASN A 335 11.59 -18.49 11.92
CA ASN A 335 12.42 -17.29 11.89
C ASN A 335 11.66 -16.12 11.26
N ALA A 336 10.86 -16.38 10.23
CA ALA A 336 9.99 -15.41 9.62
C ALA A 336 8.96 -14.86 10.63
N TRP A 337 8.32 -15.75 11.43
CA TRP A 337 7.43 -15.29 12.48
C TRP A 337 8.15 -14.46 13.55
N LYS A 338 9.32 -14.83 14.00
CA LYS A 338 10.09 -14.03 14.96
C LYS A 338 10.34 -12.60 14.49
N PHE A 339 10.64 -12.45 13.19
CA PHE A 339 10.76 -11.11 12.59
C PHE A 339 9.43 -10.37 12.57
N ILE A 340 8.37 -11.01 12.13
CA ILE A 340 7.03 -10.43 12.04
C ILE A 340 6.53 -10.01 13.42
N SER A 341 6.68 -10.89 14.41
CA SER A 341 6.33 -10.61 15.80
C SER A 341 7.07 -9.37 16.34
N TRP A 342 8.40 -9.31 16.13
CA TRP A 342 9.18 -8.15 16.53
C TRP A 342 8.71 -6.87 15.80
N ALA A 343 8.58 -6.92 14.47
CA ALA A 343 8.21 -5.78 13.63
C ALA A 343 6.80 -5.23 13.96
N SER A 344 5.86 -6.11 14.32
CA SER A 344 4.48 -5.72 14.64
C SER A 344 4.23 -5.55 16.15
N SER A 345 5.28 -5.69 17.00
CA SER A 345 5.15 -5.62 18.45
C SER A 345 4.94 -4.20 18.98
N LYS A 346 4.41 -4.11 20.18
CA LYS A 346 4.38 -2.87 20.98
C LYS A 346 5.80 -2.33 21.23
N LYS A 347 6.77 -3.23 21.48
CA LYS A 347 8.18 -2.86 21.67
C LYS A 347 8.78 -2.15 20.46
N TYR A 348 8.45 -2.60 19.25
CA TYR A 348 8.86 -1.91 18.03
C TYR A 348 8.21 -0.52 17.89
N GLU A 349 6.92 -0.38 18.22
CA GLU A 349 6.27 0.93 18.24
C GLU A 349 6.92 1.89 19.26
N GLU A 350 7.29 1.39 20.44
CA GLU A 350 8.02 2.16 21.44
C GLU A 350 9.42 2.57 20.95
N LEU A 351 10.12 1.69 20.23
CA LEU A 351 11.41 1.99 19.60
C LEU A 351 11.29 3.13 18.59
N VAL A 352 10.33 3.04 17.66
CA VAL A 352 10.06 4.08 16.65
C VAL A 352 9.64 5.38 17.34
N GLY A 353 8.73 5.30 18.31
CA GLY A 353 8.27 6.46 19.07
C GLY A 353 9.42 7.22 19.77
N ALA A 354 10.37 6.49 20.33
CA ALA A 354 11.52 7.06 21.03
C ALA A 354 12.58 7.64 20.06
N GLN A 355 12.81 7.00 18.91
CA GLN A 355 13.91 7.37 18.01
C GLN A 355 13.48 8.29 16.86
N ASP A 356 12.29 8.06 16.28
CA ASP A 356 11.81 8.79 15.11
C ASP A 356 10.64 9.73 15.45
N GLY A 357 10.06 9.59 16.65
CA GLY A 357 8.92 10.37 17.13
C GLY A 357 7.59 9.61 17.05
N TRP A 358 6.76 9.79 18.07
CA TRP A 358 5.51 9.06 18.24
C TRP A 358 4.48 9.27 17.11
N ALA A 359 4.54 10.36 16.37
CA ALA A 359 3.66 10.56 15.21
C ALA A 359 3.93 9.56 14.09
N THR A 360 5.17 9.04 13.95
CA THR A 360 5.59 8.15 12.85
C THR A 360 5.40 6.66 13.13
N VAL A 361 4.92 6.33 14.32
CA VAL A 361 4.65 4.94 14.72
C VAL A 361 3.67 4.28 13.72
N PRO A 362 3.90 3.01 13.30
CA PRO A 362 2.99 2.29 12.40
C PRO A 362 1.68 1.92 13.12
N ALA A 363 0.81 2.92 13.25
CA ALA A 363 -0.45 2.85 13.99
C ALA A 363 -1.57 2.15 13.19
N GLY A 364 -2.78 2.17 13.74
CA GLY A 364 -3.98 1.61 13.09
C GLY A 364 -4.17 0.11 13.33
N LYS A 365 -3.26 -0.56 14.05
CA LYS A 365 -3.38 -1.99 14.35
C LYS A 365 -3.61 -2.31 15.83
N ARG A 366 -2.91 -1.61 16.76
CA ARG A 366 -2.97 -1.92 18.20
C ARG A 366 -3.84 -0.94 18.98
N ILE A 367 -4.69 -1.48 19.85
CA ILE A 367 -5.54 -0.71 20.76
C ILE A 367 -4.68 0.11 21.72
N SER A 368 -3.62 -0.51 22.25
CA SER A 368 -2.71 0.13 23.22
C SER A 368 -1.95 1.33 22.65
N THR A 369 -1.71 1.38 21.34
CA THR A 369 -1.10 2.55 20.68
C THR A 369 -1.93 3.80 20.91
N TYR A 370 -3.24 3.69 20.71
CA TYR A 370 -4.18 4.80 20.91
C TYR A 370 -4.46 5.15 22.38
N GLN A 371 -4.01 4.31 23.30
CA GLN A 371 -4.05 4.58 24.74
C GLN A 371 -2.77 5.22 25.26
N ASN A 372 -1.67 5.11 24.50
CA ASN A 372 -0.36 5.64 24.87
C ASN A 372 -0.38 7.18 24.97
N PRO A 373 0.02 7.81 26.11
CA PRO A 373 -0.01 9.25 26.28
C PRO A 373 0.90 10.01 25.31
N GLU A 374 2.07 9.46 25.00
CA GLU A 374 3.02 10.10 24.07
C GLU A 374 2.50 10.07 22.63
N TYR A 375 1.88 8.95 22.21
CA TYR A 375 1.21 8.86 20.92
C TYR A 375 0.05 9.85 20.85
N LYS A 376 -0.83 9.89 21.85
CA LYS A 376 -1.95 10.85 21.91
C LYS A 376 -1.48 12.29 21.80
N LYS A 377 -0.36 12.63 22.45
CA LYS A 377 0.23 13.98 22.38
C LYS A 377 0.78 14.28 20.98
N ALA A 378 1.54 13.37 20.38
CA ALA A 378 2.19 13.58 19.10
C ALA A 378 1.21 13.50 17.92
N ALA A 379 0.26 12.56 17.98
CA ALA A 379 -0.73 12.29 16.94
C ALA A 379 -2.07 13.01 17.17
N GLY A 380 -2.15 13.94 18.12
CA GLY A 380 -3.39 14.58 18.56
C GLY A 380 -4.22 15.23 17.44
N ALA A 381 -3.56 15.64 16.36
CA ALA A 381 -4.26 16.23 15.22
C ALA A 381 -5.01 15.19 14.36
N PHE A 382 -4.54 13.93 14.31
CA PHE A 382 -5.04 12.92 13.36
C PHE A 382 -5.46 11.59 13.99
N ALA A 383 -5.06 11.27 15.22
CA ALA A 383 -5.36 9.97 15.83
C ALA A 383 -6.87 9.69 15.93
N GLU A 384 -7.65 10.64 16.45
CA GLU A 384 -9.11 10.50 16.54
C GLU A 384 -9.79 10.48 15.15
N PRO A 385 -9.47 11.39 14.19
CA PRO A 385 -9.96 11.28 12.81
C PRO A 385 -9.65 9.92 12.16
N THR A 386 -8.45 9.37 12.38
CA THR A 386 -8.06 8.05 11.85
C THR A 386 -8.92 6.93 12.42
N LEU A 387 -9.10 6.88 13.75
CA LEU A 387 -9.97 5.86 14.37
C LEU A 387 -11.41 5.95 13.87
N LYS A 388 -11.98 7.15 13.84
CA LYS A 388 -13.33 7.37 13.31
C LYS A 388 -13.44 6.92 11.85
N ALA A 389 -12.43 7.16 11.03
CA ALA A 389 -12.43 6.73 9.63
C ALA A 389 -12.37 5.20 9.50
N ILE A 390 -11.56 4.52 10.32
CA ILE A 390 -11.48 3.06 10.38
C ILE A 390 -12.82 2.46 10.85
N GLU A 391 -13.43 3.00 11.90
CA GLU A 391 -14.69 2.54 12.47
C GLU A 391 -15.88 2.77 11.53
N ALA A 392 -15.85 3.84 10.74
CA ALA A 392 -16.90 4.18 9.78
C ALA A 392 -16.80 3.41 8.46
N ALA A 393 -15.70 2.69 8.22
CA ALA A 393 -15.49 1.92 7.00
C ALA A 393 -16.38 0.68 6.98
N ASP A 394 -17.19 0.54 5.93
CA ASP A 394 -18.08 -0.62 5.71
C ASP A 394 -17.65 -1.37 4.44
N PRO A 395 -16.85 -2.43 4.55
CA PRO A 395 -16.42 -3.21 3.40
C PRO A 395 -17.55 -4.02 2.75
N THR A 396 -18.69 -4.18 3.44
CA THR A 396 -19.85 -4.90 2.91
C THR A 396 -20.73 -3.97 2.06
N ASN A 397 -20.91 -2.72 2.50
CA ASN A 397 -21.76 -1.73 1.84
C ASN A 397 -21.03 -0.39 1.66
N PRO A 398 -19.92 -0.32 0.91
CA PRO A 398 -19.11 0.90 0.80
C PRO A 398 -19.71 1.99 -0.09
N GLY A 399 -20.80 1.69 -0.79
CA GLY A 399 -21.54 2.58 -1.68
C GLY A 399 -23.04 2.40 -1.54
N VAL A 400 -23.79 2.96 -2.49
CA VAL A 400 -25.27 2.84 -2.50
C VAL A 400 -25.77 1.65 -3.30
N GLN A 401 -24.92 1.04 -4.14
CA GLN A 401 -25.27 -0.11 -4.98
C GLN A 401 -24.86 -1.41 -4.30
N PRO A 402 -25.74 -2.45 -4.30
CA PRO A 402 -25.35 -3.78 -3.89
C PRO A 402 -24.28 -4.32 -4.85
N ARG A 403 -23.35 -5.14 -4.31
CA ARG A 403 -22.21 -5.67 -5.06
C ARG A 403 -21.99 -7.15 -4.79
N PRO A 404 -21.27 -7.87 -5.66
CA PRO A 404 -21.08 -9.31 -5.52
C PRO A 404 -19.95 -9.69 -4.56
N THR A 405 -19.05 -8.73 -4.20
CA THR A 405 -17.86 -8.96 -3.37
C THR A 405 -17.80 -8.01 -2.18
N ILE A 406 -17.04 -8.40 -1.17
CA ILE A 406 -16.65 -7.55 -0.05
C ILE A 406 -15.46 -6.68 -0.50
N GLY A 407 -15.27 -5.54 0.14
CA GLY A 407 -14.15 -4.63 -0.11
C GLY A 407 -14.60 -3.24 -0.51
N ILE A 408 -13.78 -2.24 -0.21
CA ILE A 408 -14.11 -0.83 -0.44
C ILE A 408 -13.42 -0.31 -1.70
N GLN A 409 -12.08 -0.44 -1.75
CA GLN A 409 -11.23 0.15 -2.79
C GLN A 409 -11.18 -0.71 -4.04
N PHE A 410 -11.32 -2.02 -3.88
CA PHE A 410 -11.06 -3.01 -4.92
C PHE A 410 -12.18 -4.05 -4.98
N VAL A 411 -12.28 -4.73 -6.11
CA VAL A 411 -13.16 -5.90 -6.25
C VAL A 411 -12.36 -7.12 -5.80
N ASP A 412 -12.84 -7.82 -4.78
CA ASP A 412 -12.14 -8.96 -4.16
C ASP A 412 -12.22 -10.23 -5.04
N ILE A 413 -11.50 -10.18 -6.17
CA ILE A 413 -11.34 -11.29 -7.10
C ILE A 413 -9.91 -11.33 -7.67
N PRO A 414 -9.37 -12.51 -8.02
CA PRO A 414 -8.02 -12.66 -8.56
C PRO A 414 -7.78 -11.90 -9.87
N GLU A 415 -8.82 -11.60 -10.64
CA GLU A 415 -8.72 -10.87 -11.90
C GLU A 415 -8.62 -9.35 -11.73
N PHE A 416 -8.92 -8.82 -10.55
CA PHE A 416 -8.97 -7.37 -10.37
C PHE A 416 -7.60 -6.68 -10.54
N PRO A 417 -6.46 -7.25 -10.13
CA PRO A 417 -5.16 -6.63 -10.40
C PRO A 417 -4.91 -6.34 -11.90
N ASP A 418 -5.26 -7.27 -12.77
CA ASP A 418 -5.14 -7.08 -14.22
C ASP A 418 -6.20 -6.11 -14.76
N LEU A 419 -7.48 -6.31 -14.39
CA LEU A 419 -8.58 -5.44 -14.79
C LEU A 419 -8.34 -3.99 -14.33
N GLY A 420 -8.09 -3.80 -13.04
CA GLY A 420 -7.86 -2.49 -12.45
C GLY A 420 -6.64 -1.79 -13.05
N THR A 421 -5.55 -2.51 -13.29
CA THR A 421 -4.35 -1.94 -13.93
C THR A 421 -4.64 -1.49 -15.35
N LYS A 422 -5.33 -2.28 -16.16
CA LYS A 422 -5.68 -1.90 -17.55
C LYS A 422 -6.59 -0.68 -17.59
N VAL A 423 -7.62 -0.63 -16.74
CA VAL A 423 -8.52 0.53 -16.68
C VAL A 423 -7.81 1.76 -16.09
N SER A 424 -6.90 1.57 -15.13
CA SER A 424 -6.13 2.67 -14.55
C SER A 424 -5.21 3.37 -15.56
N ASN A 425 -4.62 2.62 -16.50
CA ASN A 425 -3.85 3.18 -17.61
C ASN A 425 -4.69 4.15 -18.44
N ASP A 426 -5.94 3.78 -18.70
CA ASP A 426 -6.87 4.62 -19.44
C ASP A 426 -7.28 5.87 -18.66
N VAL A 427 -7.57 5.73 -17.35
CA VAL A 427 -7.88 6.86 -16.46
C VAL A 427 -6.70 7.84 -16.39
N SER A 428 -5.49 7.33 -16.23
CA SER A 428 -4.28 8.17 -16.22
C SER A 428 -4.07 8.89 -17.55
N ALA A 429 -4.40 8.23 -18.68
CA ALA A 429 -4.40 8.87 -20.00
C ALA A 429 -5.45 9.99 -20.10
N VAL A 430 -6.60 9.87 -19.44
CA VAL A 430 -7.60 10.95 -19.32
C VAL A 430 -7.02 12.13 -18.53
N ILE A 431 -6.40 11.89 -17.38
CA ILE A 431 -5.73 12.93 -16.58
C ILE A 431 -4.65 13.65 -17.40
N ALA A 432 -3.88 12.88 -18.19
CA ALA A 432 -2.86 13.43 -19.09
C ALA A 432 -3.42 14.15 -20.35
N GLY A 433 -4.75 14.21 -20.53
CA GLY A 433 -5.40 14.82 -21.70
C GLY A 433 -5.26 14.03 -23.00
N LYS A 434 -4.88 12.74 -22.93
CA LYS A 434 -4.62 11.87 -24.09
C LYS A 434 -5.81 10.99 -24.48
N LYS A 435 -6.84 10.91 -23.63
CA LYS A 435 -8.02 10.08 -23.84
C LYS A 435 -9.26 10.78 -23.29
N SER A 436 -10.44 10.50 -23.83
CA SER A 436 -11.70 10.92 -23.25
C SER A 436 -12.11 9.98 -22.09
N VAL A 437 -12.95 10.48 -21.19
CA VAL A 437 -13.54 9.62 -20.13
C VAL A 437 -14.39 8.52 -20.76
N ASP A 438 -15.16 8.84 -21.79
CA ASP A 438 -16.01 7.87 -22.49
C ASP A 438 -15.21 6.72 -23.11
N ASP A 439 -14.13 7.03 -23.81
CA ASP A 439 -13.26 5.99 -24.40
C ASP A 439 -12.60 5.13 -23.33
N ALA A 440 -12.15 5.75 -22.22
CA ALA A 440 -11.53 5.05 -21.10
C ALA A 440 -12.51 4.06 -20.46
N LEU A 441 -13.72 4.53 -20.12
CA LEU A 441 -14.71 3.71 -19.44
C LEU A 441 -15.40 2.70 -20.36
N ASN A 442 -15.59 2.99 -21.63
CA ASN A 442 -16.09 2.00 -22.62
C ASN A 442 -15.08 0.86 -22.82
N ASN A 443 -13.77 1.16 -22.81
CA ASN A 443 -12.76 0.12 -22.82
C ASN A 443 -12.78 -0.69 -21.50
N GLY A 444 -12.85 -0.01 -20.37
CA GLY A 444 -12.99 -0.63 -19.06
C GLY A 444 -14.21 -1.55 -18.96
N GLN A 445 -15.36 -1.13 -19.50
CA GLN A 445 -16.58 -1.94 -19.57
C GLN A 445 -16.36 -3.25 -20.32
N LYS A 446 -15.72 -3.21 -21.49
CA LYS A 446 -15.41 -4.42 -22.27
C LYS A 446 -14.48 -5.38 -21.51
N LEU A 447 -13.50 -4.85 -20.79
CA LEU A 447 -12.60 -5.65 -19.95
C LEU A 447 -13.37 -6.30 -18.78
N ALA A 448 -14.24 -5.53 -18.13
CA ALA A 448 -15.08 -6.03 -17.04
C ALA A 448 -16.09 -7.09 -17.52
N GLU A 449 -16.64 -6.98 -18.73
CA GLU A 449 -17.50 -8.00 -19.37
C GLU A 449 -16.77 -9.33 -19.56
N GLN A 450 -15.47 -9.31 -19.88
CA GLN A 450 -14.68 -10.54 -20.00
C GLN A 450 -14.49 -11.21 -18.63
N VAL A 451 -14.28 -10.42 -17.58
CA VAL A 451 -14.17 -10.92 -16.20
C VAL A 451 -15.51 -11.47 -15.71
N ALA A 452 -16.60 -10.74 -15.95
CA ALA A 452 -17.96 -11.11 -15.52
C ALA A 452 -18.39 -12.51 -16.00
N LYS A 453 -18.01 -12.91 -17.21
CA LYS A 453 -18.30 -14.24 -17.80
C LYS A 453 -17.82 -15.40 -16.93
N LYS A 454 -16.81 -15.19 -16.09
CA LYS A 454 -16.30 -16.24 -15.16
C LYS A 454 -17.20 -16.46 -13.96
N TYR A 455 -18.07 -15.51 -13.64
CA TYR A 455 -18.86 -15.45 -12.42
C TYR A 455 -20.37 -15.53 -12.67
N GLN A 456 -20.83 -15.07 -13.84
CA GLN A 456 -22.25 -15.12 -14.21
C GLN A 456 -22.71 -16.57 -14.36
N GLY A 457 -23.86 -16.92 -13.76
CA GLY A 457 -24.46 -18.25 -13.84
C GLY A 457 -23.87 -19.30 -12.88
N LYS A 458 -23.09 -18.86 -11.90
CA LYS A 458 -22.61 -19.74 -10.81
C LYS A 458 -23.43 -19.59 -9.54
#